data_5f490b7f192a916807656c863e4a29cb
#
_entry.id   5f490b7f192a916807656c863e4a29cb
#
_cell.length_a   1.000
_cell.length_b   1.000
_cell.length_c   1.000
_cell.angle_alpha   90.00
_cell.angle_beta   90.00
_cell.angle_gamma   90.00
#
_symmetry.space_group_name_H-M   'P 1'
#
loop_
_entity.id
_entity.type
_entity.pdbx_description
1 polymer ?
#
loop_
_entity_poly.entity_id
_entity_poly.type
_entity_poly.pdbx_seq_one_letter_code
_entity_poly.pdbx_strand_id
1 'polypeptide(L)'
;MTANTIKSYSFDRNSVKAGILHFGVGNFHRAHLEYMTSHLLEDPTQHGWGICGAMILERDEPLYKALKAQDGEYTLTVCGRDGNNEVYRLGALVELYWGIEEKNSILNKIADPDIRIITLTITEGGYNISRQTGEFMLDNPQVVHDLEHPDDPQTAFGYVAEGLRRRVASGSGPITILSCDNLQHNGNTARCAFMSFVEAQDKELATWMEENVTFPNSMVDRITPATHPEDIKRLNEENGTEDKAPVYCEDFIQWVVEDNFAAGRPAWEKVGAQMTDDVTAFENMKLSLLNASHTLLSYPSFLYGYRKVDAAMHDERIAKFVRQFMDIDITPYVPAPKDTDLELYKQTLCERFGNRSVSDQVARLCFDGASKFPVYVMPNLEKMISDDKQLIRVAYLFAAYRHYLKYHTDDNGEQFEVADPWLTANDQQLIASNEPLDFLALSPFRSTDLREADNFTQPYLQMVESIKNEGAMKTLEEIL
;
A
#
# COMPACT_ATOMS: atom_id res chain seq x y z
N MET A 1 -24.28 10.28 23.24
CA MET A 1 -23.94 10.96 21.97
C MET A 1 -25.00 10.58 20.96
N THR A 2 -25.44 11.48 20.09
CA THR A 2 -26.30 11.10 18.95
C THR A 2 -25.46 10.32 17.95
N ALA A 3 -25.96 9.17 17.47
CA ALA A 3 -25.26 8.37 16.47
C ALA A 3 -25.01 9.18 15.19
N ASN A 4 -23.93 8.87 14.48
CA ASN A 4 -23.62 9.47 13.20
C ASN A 4 -24.72 9.18 12.17
N THR A 5 -24.98 10.13 11.25
CA THR A 5 -25.89 9.89 10.14
C THR A 5 -25.19 9.03 9.09
N ILE A 6 -25.77 7.89 8.76
CA ILE A 6 -25.24 6.98 7.73
C ILE A 6 -25.77 7.38 6.36
N LYS A 7 -24.88 7.70 5.44
CA LYS A 7 -25.17 7.90 4.03
C LYS A 7 -25.25 6.53 3.34
N SER A 8 -26.46 6.09 2.96
CA SER A 8 -26.65 4.83 2.25
C SER A 8 -26.72 5.05 0.76
N TYR A 9 -26.23 4.08 -0.02
CA TYR A 9 -26.47 4.06 -1.46
C TYR A 9 -27.97 3.98 -1.77
N SER A 10 -28.36 4.40 -2.97
CA SER A 10 -29.77 4.47 -3.41
C SER A 10 -30.11 3.48 -4.53
N PHE A 11 -29.11 2.86 -5.15
CA PHE A 11 -29.33 1.90 -6.24
C PHE A 11 -29.90 0.56 -5.74
N ASP A 12 -30.71 -0.09 -6.60
CA ASP A 12 -31.16 -1.46 -6.35
C ASP A 12 -30.03 -2.47 -6.66
N ARG A 13 -29.46 -3.07 -5.63
CA ARG A 13 -28.38 -4.07 -5.74
C ARG A 13 -28.76 -5.25 -6.63
N ASN A 14 -30.04 -5.63 -6.68
CA ASN A 14 -30.50 -6.74 -7.54
C ASN A 14 -30.38 -6.41 -9.03
N SER A 15 -30.28 -5.12 -9.38
CA SER A 15 -30.06 -4.67 -10.78
C SER A 15 -28.57 -4.61 -11.14
N VAL A 16 -27.66 -4.76 -10.16
CA VAL A 16 -26.22 -4.66 -10.36
C VAL A 16 -25.64 -6.04 -10.67
N LYS A 17 -24.88 -6.13 -11.75
CA LYS A 17 -24.12 -7.32 -12.12
C LYS A 17 -22.63 -7.12 -11.79
N ALA A 18 -21.97 -8.20 -11.40
CA ALA A 18 -20.53 -8.19 -11.23
C ALA A 18 -19.81 -8.04 -12.58
N GLY A 19 -19.07 -6.96 -12.76
CA GLY A 19 -18.18 -6.72 -13.90
C GLY A 19 -16.71 -6.76 -13.51
N ILE A 20 -16.44 -6.79 -12.20
CA ILE A 20 -15.12 -6.82 -11.59
C ILE A 20 -15.03 -8.03 -10.67
N LEU A 21 -13.98 -8.83 -10.82
CA LEU A 21 -13.60 -9.84 -9.84
C LEU A 21 -12.41 -9.30 -9.04
N HIS A 22 -12.53 -9.26 -7.70
CA HIS A 22 -11.48 -8.72 -6.84
C HIS A 22 -10.86 -9.79 -5.95
N PHE A 23 -9.52 -9.96 -6.03
CA PHE A 23 -8.76 -10.79 -5.10
C PHE A 23 -8.23 -9.95 -3.93
N GLY A 24 -8.56 -10.36 -2.70
CA GLY A 24 -8.06 -9.71 -1.48
C GLY A 24 -9.02 -8.65 -0.91
N VAL A 25 -10.24 -9.06 -0.51
CA VAL A 25 -11.27 -8.19 0.06
C VAL A 25 -10.87 -7.75 1.48
N GLY A 26 -9.80 -6.94 1.57
CA GLY A 26 -9.28 -6.39 2.83
C GLY A 26 -9.81 -4.98 3.14
N ASN A 27 -9.26 -4.37 4.19
CA ASN A 27 -9.67 -3.02 4.60
C ASN A 27 -9.38 -1.98 3.52
N PHE A 28 -8.21 -2.06 2.87
CA PHE A 28 -7.83 -1.10 1.83
C PHE A 28 -8.78 -1.16 0.63
N HIS A 29 -9.06 -2.35 0.09
CA HIS A 29 -10.03 -2.53 -0.99
C HIS A 29 -11.38 -1.90 -0.63
N ARG A 30 -11.90 -2.24 0.54
CA ARG A 30 -13.22 -1.78 1.02
C ARG A 30 -13.28 -0.27 1.25
N ALA A 31 -12.16 0.35 1.59
CA ALA A 31 -12.06 1.80 1.80
C ALA A 31 -11.65 2.58 0.52
N HIS A 32 -11.24 1.92 -0.55
CA HIS A 32 -10.70 2.57 -1.74
C HIS A 32 -11.51 2.22 -3.01
N LEU A 33 -11.19 1.11 -3.67
CA LEU A 33 -11.85 0.71 -4.92
C LEU A 33 -13.36 0.52 -4.75
N GLU A 34 -13.77 -0.17 -3.68
CA GLU A 34 -15.18 -0.44 -3.43
C GLU A 34 -15.95 0.84 -3.07
N TYR A 35 -15.31 1.75 -2.31
CA TYR A 35 -15.89 3.07 -2.03
C TYR A 35 -16.17 3.83 -3.32
N MET A 36 -15.20 3.94 -4.24
CA MET A 36 -15.40 4.62 -5.52
C MET A 36 -16.44 3.92 -6.40
N THR A 37 -16.37 2.58 -6.46
CA THR A 37 -17.33 1.81 -7.28
C THR A 37 -18.75 1.92 -6.73
N SER A 38 -18.93 1.91 -5.40
CA SER A 38 -20.25 2.07 -4.79
C SER A 38 -20.88 3.43 -5.12
N HIS A 39 -20.06 4.50 -5.13
CA HIS A 39 -20.53 5.82 -5.56
C HIS A 39 -20.84 5.88 -7.06
N LEU A 40 -20.07 5.16 -7.87
CA LEU A 40 -20.29 5.10 -9.31
C LEU A 40 -21.61 4.38 -9.67
N LEU A 41 -21.99 3.36 -8.89
CA LEU A 41 -23.23 2.60 -9.11
C LEU A 41 -24.50 3.40 -8.84
N GLU A 42 -24.42 4.63 -8.31
CA GLU A 42 -25.55 5.58 -8.30
C GLU A 42 -25.97 5.99 -9.72
N ASP A 43 -25.11 5.83 -10.72
CA ASP A 43 -25.42 5.95 -12.14
C ASP A 43 -25.89 4.59 -12.69
N PRO A 44 -27.19 4.42 -13.05
CA PRO A 44 -27.71 3.14 -13.56
C PRO A 44 -26.98 2.61 -14.80
N THR A 45 -26.33 3.48 -15.57
CA THR A 45 -25.53 3.05 -16.75
C THR A 45 -24.29 2.26 -16.36
N GLN A 46 -23.93 2.31 -15.08
CA GLN A 46 -22.75 1.62 -14.52
C GLN A 46 -23.10 0.33 -13.77
N HIS A 47 -24.38 -0.10 -13.74
CA HIS A 47 -24.82 -1.31 -13.02
C HIS A 47 -24.21 -2.61 -13.53
N GLY A 48 -23.51 -2.61 -14.65
CA GLY A 48 -22.68 -3.73 -15.12
C GLY A 48 -21.28 -3.81 -14.49
N TRP A 49 -20.98 -3.04 -13.42
CA TRP A 49 -19.66 -2.92 -12.82
C TRP A 49 -19.63 -3.18 -11.30
N GLY A 50 -20.59 -3.94 -10.78
CA GLY A 50 -20.51 -4.45 -9.41
C GLY A 50 -19.28 -5.32 -9.19
N ILE A 51 -18.96 -5.59 -7.94
CA ILE A 51 -17.77 -6.34 -7.52
C ILE A 51 -18.18 -7.73 -7.04
N CYS A 52 -17.50 -8.75 -7.57
CA CYS A 52 -17.44 -10.08 -7.01
C CYS A 52 -16.12 -10.23 -6.22
N GLY A 53 -16.18 -10.44 -4.93
CA GLY A 53 -14.99 -10.66 -4.09
C GLY A 53 -14.54 -12.12 -4.11
N ALA A 54 -13.24 -12.34 -4.22
CA ALA A 54 -12.57 -13.63 -4.10
C ALA A 54 -11.57 -13.60 -2.94
N MET A 55 -11.84 -14.39 -1.91
CA MET A 55 -10.99 -14.59 -0.74
C MET A 55 -10.41 -16.00 -0.79
N ILE A 56 -9.09 -16.15 -0.88
CA ILE A 56 -8.46 -17.45 -1.19
C ILE A 56 -7.59 -18.03 -0.06
N LEU A 57 -7.40 -17.27 1.02
CA LEU A 57 -6.57 -17.70 2.14
C LEU A 57 -7.42 -18.23 3.30
N GLU A 58 -6.89 -19.20 4.07
CA GLU A 58 -7.56 -19.71 5.27
C GLU A 58 -7.85 -18.60 6.29
N ARG A 59 -6.93 -17.69 6.47
CA ARG A 59 -7.08 -16.55 7.38
C ARG A 59 -8.20 -15.58 7.01
N ASP A 60 -8.75 -15.66 5.81
CA ASP A 60 -9.82 -14.78 5.34
C ASP A 60 -11.19 -15.23 5.87
N GLU A 61 -11.30 -16.45 6.40
CA GLU A 61 -12.57 -17.07 6.87
C GLU A 61 -13.41 -16.16 7.79
N PRO A 62 -12.83 -15.53 8.84
CA PRO A 62 -13.63 -14.68 9.73
C PRO A 62 -14.25 -13.48 9.02
N LEU A 63 -13.48 -12.81 8.14
CA LEU A 63 -13.96 -11.66 7.38
C LEU A 63 -14.97 -12.09 6.31
N TYR A 64 -14.72 -13.22 5.62
CA TYR A 64 -15.68 -13.80 4.68
C TYR A 64 -17.03 -14.06 5.34
N LYS A 65 -17.04 -14.74 6.50
CA LYS A 65 -18.27 -15.04 7.24
C LYS A 65 -19.00 -13.78 7.69
N ALA A 66 -18.25 -12.77 8.15
CA ALA A 66 -18.82 -11.49 8.57
C ALA A 66 -19.50 -10.78 7.39
N LEU A 67 -18.82 -10.62 6.26
CA LEU A 67 -19.37 -9.98 5.07
C LEU A 67 -20.51 -10.79 4.44
N LYS A 68 -20.37 -12.12 4.37
CA LYS A 68 -21.43 -13.01 3.82
C LYS A 68 -22.73 -12.92 4.63
N ALA A 69 -22.62 -12.84 5.97
CA ALA A 69 -23.78 -12.69 6.86
C ALA A 69 -24.50 -11.34 6.71
N GLN A 70 -23.86 -10.35 6.06
CA GLN A 70 -24.35 -9.00 5.81
C GLN A 70 -24.64 -8.78 4.31
N ASP A 71 -24.67 -9.84 3.51
CA ASP A 71 -24.87 -9.78 2.07
C ASP A 71 -23.85 -8.88 1.35
N GLY A 72 -22.61 -8.84 1.84
CA GLY A 72 -21.52 -8.01 1.30
C GLY A 72 -21.56 -6.53 1.69
N GLU A 73 -22.59 -6.08 2.40
CA GLU A 73 -22.68 -4.71 2.89
C GLU A 73 -21.82 -4.49 4.15
N TYR A 74 -21.31 -3.26 4.30
CA TYR A 74 -20.61 -2.82 5.51
C TYR A 74 -20.62 -1.30 5.61
N THR A 75 -20.21 -0.79 6.76
CA THR A 75 -20.04 0.66 6.98
C THR A 75 -18.59 1.08 6.84
N LEU A 76 -18.37 2.20 6.14
CA LEU A 76 -17.09 2.88 6.05
C LEU A 76 -17.20 4.22 6.77
N THR A 77 -16.36 4.42 7.81
CA THR A 77 -16.20 5.71 8.46
C THR A 77 -15.02 6.46 7.85
N VAL A 78 -15.30 7.55 7.17
CA VAL A 78 -14.29 8.47 6.63
C VAL A 78 -13.99 9.52 7.68
N CYS A 79 -12.79 9.47 8.23
CA CYS A 79 -12.35 10.30 9.35
C CYS A 79 -11.83 11.64 8.86
N GLY A 80 -12.60 12.70 9.04
CA GLY A 80 -12.24 14.05 8.61
C GLY A 80 -11.10 14.65 9.44
N ARG A 81 -10.19 15.34 8.77
CA ARG A 81 -9.08 16.09 9.41
C ARG A 81 -9.56 17.20 10.32
N ASP A 82 -10.77 17.71 10.09
CA ASP A 82 -11.47 18.71 10.91
C ASP A 82 -12.20 18.10 12.13
N GLY A 83 -12.11 16.77 12.30
CA GLY A 83 -12.79 16.01 13.34
C GLY A 83 -14.23 15.62 13.02
N ASN A 84 -14.77 15.99 11.84
CA ASN A 84 -16.08 15.59 11.37
C ASN A 84 -15.99 14.30 10.56
N ASN A 85 -16.60 13.23 11.04
CA ASN A 85 -16.60 11.95 10.36
C ASN A 85 -17.83 11.82 9.46
N GLU A 86 -17.65 11.23 8.28
CA GLU A 86 -18.72 10.82 7.41
C GLU A 86 -18.84 9.30 7.41
N VAL A 87 -20.04 8.77 7.49
CA VAL A 87 -20.29 7.33 7.51
C VAL A 87 -21.10 6.93 6.30
N TYR A 88 -20.59 5.95 5.56
CA TYR A 88 -21.22 5.41 4.37
C TYR A 88 -21.58 3.94 4.57
N ARG A 89 -22.76 3.53 4.09
CA ARG A 89 -23.07 2.13 3.84
C ARG A 89 -22.74 1.84 2.38
N LEU A 90 -21.86 0.87 2.15
CA LEU A 90 -21.38 0.52 0.82
C LEU A 90 -22.03 -0.78 0.35
N GLY A 91 -22.33 -0.88 -0.95
CA GLY A 91 -23.10 -1.97 -1.53
C GLY A 91 -22.58 -2.47 -2.89
N ALA A 92 -21.35 -2.09 -3.29
CA ALA A 92 -20.80 -2.51 -4.58
C ALA A 92 -20.36 -3.99 -4.59
N LEU A 93 -20.10 -4.59 -3.42
CA LEU A 93 -19.76 -6.01 -3.29
C LEU A 93 -21.04 -6.86 -3.36
N VAL A 94 -21.42 -7.23 -4.58
CA VAL A 94 -22.69 -7.95 -4.86
C VAL A 94 -22.56 -9.47 -4.81
N GLU A 95 -21.34 -9.99 -4.95
CA GLU A 95 -21.03 -11.41 -4.83
C GLU A 95 -19.75 -11.58 -4.01
N LEU A 96 -19.65 -12.67 -3.24
CA LEU A 96 -18.47 -12.99 -2.44
C LEU A 96 -18.30 -14.50 -2.31
N TYR A 97 -17.10 -14.98 -2.61
CA TYR A 97 -16.71 -16.38 -2.55
C TYR A 97 -15.44 -16.59 -1.74
N TRP A 98 -15.40 -17.70 -0.98
CA TRP A 98 -14.21 -18.16 -0.30
C TRP A 98 -13.63 -19.40 -0.99
N GLY A 99 -12.43 -19.27 -1.53
CA GLY A 99 -11.81 -20.26 -2.40
C GLY A 99 -11.57 -21.63 -1.76
N ILE A 100 -11.50 -21.71 -0.43
CA ILE A 100 -11.37 -22.98 0.28
C ILE A 100 -12.63 -23.86 0.12
N GLU A 101 -13.82 -23.24 0.11
CA GLU A 101 -15.08 -23.95 -0.04
C GLU A 101 -15.72 -23.80 -1.43
N GLU A 102 -15.50 -22.64 -2.07
CA GLU A 102 -16.22 -22.23 -3.28
C GLU A 102 -15.27 -22.02 -4.47
N LYS A 103 -14.17 -22.78 -4.57
CA LYS A 103 -13.12 -22.68 -5.60
C LYS A 103 -13.70 -22.57 -7.01
N ASN A 104 -14.59 -23.49 -7.39
CA ASN A 104 -15.18 -23.50 -8.72
C ASN A 104 -16.06 -22.27 -9.02
N SER A 105 -16.64 -21.65 -8.01
CA SER A 105 -17.39 -20.40 -8.18
C SER A 105 -16.47 -19.27 -8.64
N ILE A 106 -15.29 -19.13 -8.03
CA ILE A 106 -14.28 -18.15 -8.42
C ILE A 106 -13.77 -18.43 -9.85
N LEU A 107 -13.43 -19.69 -10.14
CA LEU A 107 -12.94 -20.10 -11.46
C LEU A 107 -13.97 -19.83 -12.57
N ASN A 108 -15.22 -20.10 -12.32
CA ASN A 108 -16.31 -19.85 -13.26
C ASN A 108 -16.58 -18.34 -13.41
N LYS A 109 -16.35 -17.53 -12.37
CA LYS A 109 -16.44 -16.07 -12.48
C LYS A 109 -15.35 -15.49 -13.38
N ILE A 110 -14.12 -16.00 -13.35
CA ILE A 110 -13.08 -15.56 -14.29
C ILE A 110 -13.48 -15.90 -15.73
N ALA A 111 -14.17 -17.02 -15.93
CA ALA A 111 -14.67 -17.43 -17.24
C ALA A 111 -15.96 -16.71 -17.70
N ASP A 112 -16.64 -16.01 -16.79
CA ASP A 112 -17.89 -15.27 -17.07
C ASP A 112 -17.61 -14.08 -18.00
N PRO A 113 -18.30 -13.92 -19.14
CA PRO A 113 -18.12 -12.80 -20.06
C PRO A 113 -18.52 -11.43 -19.43
N ASP A 114 -19.35 -11.41 -18.41
CA ASP A 114 -19.71 -10.18 -17.71
C ASP A 114 -18.51 -9.65 -16.88
N ILE A 115 -17.60 -10.50 -16.41
CA ILE A 115 -16.35 -10.10 -15.75
C ILE A 115 -15.35 -9.63 -16.80
N ARG A 116 -14.99 -8.36 -16.73
CA ARG A 116 -14.07 -7.69 -17.69
C ARG A 116 -12.80 -7.19 -17.06
N ILE A 117 -12.74 -7.13 -15.73
CA ILE A 117 -11.58 -6.69 -14.95
C ILE A 117 -11.39 -7.64 -13.77
N ILE A 118 -10.15 -8.09 -13.57
CA ILE A 118 -9.69 -8.69 -12.32
C ILE A 118 -8.87 -7.64 -11.60
N THR A 119 -9.23 -7.30 -10.36
CA THR A 119 -8.48 -6.35 -9.53
C THR A 119 -7.80 -7.06 -8.36
N LEU A 120 -6.64 -6.56 -7.94
CA LEU A 120 -5.80 -7.21 -6.94
C LEU A 120 -5.46 -6.26 -5.80
N THR A 121 -5.64 -6.71 -4.55
CA THR A 121 -4.98 -6.18 -3.36
C THR A 121 -4.46 -7.36 -2.54
N ILE A 122 -3.37 -7.97 -3.04
CA ILE A 122 -2.78 -9.21 -2.53
C ILE A 122 -1.48 -8.97 -1.76
N THR A 123 -1.15 -7.71 -1.52
CA THR A 123 0.08 -7.19 -0.92
C THR A 123 1.33 -7.42 -1.76
N GLU A 124 2.42 -6.71 -1.44
CA GLU A 124 3.68 -6.77 -2.19
C GLU A 124 4.25 -8.21 -2.26
N GLY A 125 4.15 -8.94 -1.15
CA GLY A 125 4.60 -10.34 -1.07
C GLY A 125 3.75 -11.30 -1.92
N GLY A 126 2.50 -10.94 -2.18
CA GLY A 126 1.55 -11.77 -2.95
C GLY A 126 1.93 -11.93 -4.42
N TYR A 127 2.76 -11.05 -4.96
CA TYR A 127 3.26 -11.16 -6.35
C TYR A 127 4.40 -12.15 -6.52
N ASN A 128 4.96 -12.68 -5.42
CA ASN A 128 5.97 -13.74 -5.44
C ASN A 128 7.21 -13.41 -6.30
N ILE A 129 7.61 -12.14 -6.33
CA ILE A 129 8.79 -11.65 -7.03
C ILE A 129 9.98 -11.64 -6.08
N SER A 130 11.10 -12.22 -6.52
CA SER A 130 12.37 -12.16 -5.81
C SER A 130 12.89 -10.73 -5.77
N ARG A 131 13.13 -10.19 -4.57
CA ARG A 131 13.74 -8.85 -4.42
C ARG A 131 15.19 -8.79 -4.88
N GLN A 132 15.88 -9.94 -4.97
CA GLN A 132 17.28 -10.00 -5.37
C GLN A 132 17.42 -10.00 -6.90
N THR A 133 16.55 -10.73 -7.60
CA THR A 133 16.64 -10.92 -9.06
C THR A 133 15.58 -10.14 -9.83
N GLY A 134 14.48 -9.72 -9.19
CA GLY A 134 13.32 -9.13 -9.85
C GLY A 134 12.48 -10.16 -10.63
N GLU A 135 12.78 -11.45 -10.50
CA GLU A 135 12.12 -12.52 -11.22
C GLU A 135 11.04 -13.19 -10.36
N PHE A 136 10.07 -13.79 -11.00
CA PHE A 136 9.04 -14.61 -10.36
C PHE A 136 9.64 -15.91 -9.81
N MET A 137 9.34 -16.25 -8.56
CA MET A 137 9.87 -17.43 -7.87
C MET A 137 9.02 -18.66 -8.19
N LEU A 138 9.51 -19.49 -9.14
CA LEU A 138 8.85 -20.74 -9.54
C LEU A 138 9.02 -21.87 -8.50
N ASP A 139 9.93 -21.73 -7.55
CA ASP A 139 10.28 -22.73 -6.53
C ASP A 139 9.47 -22.54 -5.22
N ASN A 140 8.61 -21.53 -5.14
CA ASN A 140 7.69 -21.38 -4.01
C ASN A 140 6.76 -22.62 -3.94
N PRO A 141 6.64 -23.30 -2.78
CA PRO A 141 5.87 -24.53 -2.67
C PRO A 141 4.41 -24.44 -3.16
N GLN A 142 3.73 -23.32 -2.91
CA GLN A 142 2.36 -23.12 -3.39
C GLN A 142 2.31 -22.92 -4.92
N VAL A 143 3.32 -22.26 -5.50
CA VAL A 143 3.45 -22.10 -6.94
C VAL A 143 3.74 -23.46 -7.60
N VAL A 144 4.65 -24.26 -7.04
CA VAL A 144 4.94 -25.62 -7.52
C VAL A 144 3.67 -26.47 -7.49
N HIS A 145 2.89 -26.42 -6.40
CA HIS A 145 1.60 -27.12 -6.33
C HIS A 145 0.67 -26.74 -7.48
N ASP A 146 0.49 -25.43 -7.73
CA ASP A 146 -0.43 -24.97 -8.77
C ASP A 146 0.05 -25.26 -10.18
N LEU A 147 1.38 -25.32 -10.39
CA LEU A 147 1.95 -25.77 -11.67
C LEU A 147 1.65 -27.25 -11.94
N GLU A 148 1.68 -28.10 -10.92
CA GLU A 148 1.44 -29.55 -11.01
C GLU A 148 -0.04 -29.91 -10.94
N HIS A 149 -0.88 -29.06 -10.33
CA HIS A 149 -2.31 -29.31 -10.10
C HIS A 149 -3.17 -28.11 -10.58
N PRO A 150 -3.24 -27.85 -11.89
CA PRO A 150 -3.93 -26.69 -12.44
C PRO A 150 -5.42 -26.59 -12.12
N ASP A 151 -6.07 -27.73 -11.86
CA ASP A 151 -7.48 -27.82 -11.48
C ASP A 151 -7.75 -27.64 -9.97
N ASP A 152 -6.67 -27.55 -9.15
CA ASP A 152 -6.73 -27.35 -7.71
C ASP A 152 -5.88 -26.16 -7.22
N PRO A 153 -6.09 -24.93 -7.73
CA PRO A 153 -5.25 -23.79 -7.44
C PRO A 153 -5.34 -23.35 -5.97
N GLN A 154 -4.20 -22.87 -5.45
CA GLN A 154 -4.05 -22.31 -4.10
C GLN A 154 -3.62 -20.82 -4.14
N THR A 155 -2.95 -20.38 -5.23
CA THR A 155 -2.47 -19.02 -5.40
C THR A 155 -3.34 -18.22 -6.36
N ALA A 156 -3.30 -16.90 -6.28
CA ALA A 156 -3.97 -16.03 -7.26
C ALA A 156 -3.54 -16.35 -8.70
N PHE A 157 -2.28 -16.77 -8.89
CA PHE A 157 -1.74 -17.15 -10.20
C PHE A 157 -2.45 -18.39 -10.75
N GLY A 158 -2.57 -19.44 -9.95
CA GLY A 158 -3.26 -20.67 -10.31
C GLY A 158 -4.74 -20.44 -10.58
N TYR A 159 -5.44 -19.68 -9.73
CA TYR A 159 -6.84 -19.28 -9.94
C TYR A 159 -7.03 -18.55 -11.26
N VAL A 160 -6.18 -17.55 -11.54
CA VAL A 160 -6.29 -16.77 -12.79
C VAL A 160 -5.95 -17.64 -14.00
N ALA A 161 -4.89 -18.45 -13.96
CA ALA A 161 -4.52 -19.32 -15.05
C ALA A 161 -5.62 -20.32 -15.43
N GLU A 162 -6.17 -21.04 -14.44
CA GLU A 162 -7.27 -22.00 -14.69
C GLU A 162 -8.55 -21.28 -15.13
N GLY A 163 -8.90 -20.16 -14.48
CA GLY A 163 -10.04 -19.35 -14.86
C GLY A 163 -9.95 -18.82 -16.30
N LEU A 164 -8.75 -18.36 -16.73
CA LEU A 164 -8.50 -17.91 -18.09
C LEU A 164 -8.54 -19.08 -19.10
N ARG A 165 -8.08 -20.26 -18.72
CA ARG A 165 -8.23 -21.47 -19.57
C ARG A 165 -9.70 -21.79 -19.82
N ARG A 166 -10.54 -21.70 -18.79
CA ARG A 166 -12.01 -21.84 -18.95
C ARG A 166 -12.59 -20.70 -19.79
N ARG A 167 -12.08 -19.47 -19.63
CA ARG A 167 -12.49 -18.28 -20.39
C ARG A 167 -12.19 -18.44 -21.89
N VAL A 168 -11.02 -18.95 -22.23
CA VAL A 168 -10.66 -19.27 -23.62
C VAL A 168 -11.60 -20.34 -24.19
N ALA A 169 -11.84 -21.41 -23.44
CA ALA A 169 -12.72 -22.49 -23.86
C ALA A 169 -14.18 -22.04 -24.08
N SER A 170 -14.66 -21.07 -23.31
CA SER A 170 -16.01 -20.50 -23.44
C SER A 170 -16.11 -19.36 -24.44
N GLY A 171 -14.99 -18.84 -24.96
CA GLY A 171 -14.99 -17.70 -25.89
C GLY A 171 -15.41 -16.36 -25.26
N SER A 172 -15.18 -16.17 -23.95
CA SER A 172 -15.63 -14.98 -23.21
C SER A 172 -14.82 -13.70 -23.49
N GLY A 173 -13.76 -13.80 -24.31
CA GLY A 173 -13.01 -12.64 -24.82
C GLY A 173 -11.96 -12.07 -23.84
N PRO A 174 -11.41 -10.88 -24.18
CA PRO A 174 -10.30 -10.27 -23.44
C PRO A 174 -10.68 -9.84 -22.02
N ILE A 175 -9.66 -9.56 -21.20
CA ILE A 175 -9.83 -9.15 -19.80
C ILE A 175 -8.66 -8.27 -19.36
N THR A 176 -8.88 -7.44 -18.35
CA THR A 176 -7.82 -6.63 -17.73
C THR A 176 -7.48 -7.18 -16.35
N ILE A 177 -6.19 -7.24 -16.00
CA ILE A 177 -5.71 -7.50 -14.63
C ILE A 177 -5.12 -6.21 -14.11
N LEU A 178 -5.78 -5.62 -13.10
CA LEU A 178 -5.44 -4.32 -12.51
C LEU A 178 -4.96 -4.50 -11.07
N SER A 179 -3.68 -4.29 -10.85
CA SER A 179 -3.14 -4.22 -9.50
C SER A 179 -3.55 -2.89 -8.83
N CYS A 180 -4.04 -2.98 -7.60
CA CYS A 180 -4.31 -1.86 -6.71
C CYS A 180 -3.44 -1.94 -5.44
N ASP A 181 -2.29 -2.62 -5.52
CA ASP A 181 -1.32 -2.71 -4.45
C ASP A 181 -0.32 -1.55 -4.49
N ASN A 182 0.26 -1.26 -3.33
CA ASN A 182 1.23 -0.17 -3.16
C ASN A 182 2.64 -0.60 -3.63
N LEU A 183 2.77 -0.85 -4.93
CA LEU A 183 4.01 -1.20 -5.60
C LEU A 183 4.29 -0.20 -6.71
N GLN A 184 5.57 0.12 -6.92
CA GLN A 184 5.98 0.89 -8.10
C GLN A 184 5.78 0.04 -9.36
N HIS A 185 5.17 0.61 -10.39
CA HIS A 185 4.81 -0.07 -11.63
C HIS A 185 4.07 -1.40 -11.37
N ASN A 186 3.04 -1.33 -10.54
CA ASN A 186 2.32 -2.50 -10.05
C ASN A 186 1.68 -3.36 -11.16
N GLY A 187 1.24 -2.75 -12.26
CA GLY A 187 0.76 -3.45 -13.44
C GLY A 187 1.86 -4.25 -14.14
N ASN A 188 3.08 -3.67 -14.28
CA ASN A 188 4.23 -4.38 -14.81
C ASN A 188 4.64 -5.55 -13.93
N THR A 189 4.60 -5.37 -12.61
CA THR A 189 4.87 -6.42 -11.63
C THR A 189 3.84 -7.55 -11.73
N ALA A 190 2.55 -7.20 -11.84
CA ALA A 190 1.49 -8.17 -12.05
C ALA A 190 1.70 -8.92 -13.37
N ARG A 191 2.00 -8.22 -14.46
CA ARG A 191 2.30 -8.85 -15.76
C ARG A 191 3.46 -9.83 -15.65
N CYS A 192 4.57 -9.43 -15.05
CA CYS A 192 5.72 -10.30 -14.83
C CYS A 192 5.31 -11.57 -14.08
N ALA A 193 4.59 -11.44 -12.96
CA ALA A 193 4.19 -12.56 -12.12
C ALA A 193 3.24 -13.53 -12.84
N PHE A 194 2.12 -13.03 -13.39
CA PHE A 194 1.11 -13.87 -14.03
C PHE A 194 1.61 -14.50 -15.31
N MET A 195 2.35 -13.75 -16.14
CA MET A 195 2.92 -14.28 -17.38
C MET A 195 3.98 -15.35 -17.09
N SER A 196 4.91 -15.12 -16.16
CA SER A 196 5.93 -16.12 -15.79
C SER A 196 5.32 -17.42 -15.30
N PHE A 197 4.26 -17.33 -14.47
CA PHE A 197 3.54 -18.52 -14.01
C PHE A 197 2.89 -19.27 -15.17
N VAL A 198 2.15 -18.55 -16.02
CA VAL A 198 1.41 -19.18 -17.12
C VAL A 198 2.36 -19.74 -18.20
N GLU A 199 3.46 -19.05 -18.53
CA GLU A 199 4.48 -19.57 -19.43
C GLU A 199 5.10 -20.88 -18.95
N ALA A 200 5.29 -21.02 -17.64
CA ALA A 200 5.81 -22.26 -17.04
C ALA A 200 4.80 -23.42 -17.09
N GLN A 201 3.48 -23.11 -17.05
CA GLN A 201 2.42 -24.11 -17.00
C GLN A 201 1.83 -24.43 -18.38
N ASP A 202 1.55 -23.42 -19.22
CA ASP A 202 0.74 -23.53 -20.44
C ASP A 202 1.12 -22.44 -21.46
N LYS A 203 1.96 -22.80 -22.42
CA LYS A 203 2.46 -21.86 -23.43
C LYS A 203 1.39 -21.37 -24.42
N GLU A 204 0.33 -22.15 -24.65
CA GLU A 204 -0.77 -21.74 -25.54
C GLU A 204 -1.60 -20.66 -24.83
N LEU A 205 -1.88 -20.85 -23.54
CA LEU A 205 -2.53 -19.85 -22.73
C LEU A 205 -1.68 -18.57 -22.58
N ALA A 206 -0.36 -18.69 -22.42
CA ALA A 206 0.54 -17.54 -22.37
C ALA A 206 0.47 -16.72 -23.67
N THR A 207 0.47 -17.37 -24.83
CA THR A 207 0.29 -16.68 -26.12
C THR A 207 -1.05 -15.96 -26.20
N TRP A 208 -2.13 -16.60 -25.76
CA TRP A 208 -3.44 -15.96 -25.72
C TRP A 208 -3.46 -14.74 -24.77
N MET A 209 -2.81 -14.85 -23.61
CA MET A 209 -2.73 -13.74 -22.65
C MET A 209 -1.99 -12.53 -23.21
N GLU A 210 -0.90 -12.73 -23.97
CA GLU A 210 -0.17 -11.63 -24.61
C GLU A 210 -1.07 -10.79 -25.54
N GLU A 211 -2.04 -11.40 -26.18
CA GLU A 211 -2.95 -10.75 -27.13
C GLU A 211 -4.25 -10.21 -26.48
N ASN A 212 -4.68 -10.78 -25.35
CA ASN A 212 -6.02 -10.60 -24.82
C ASN A 212 -6.06 -10.06 -23.38
N VAL A 213 -4.91 -9.94 -22.69
CA VAL A 213 -4.87 -9.46 -21.31
C VAL A 213 -4.05 -8.18 -21.22
N THR A 214 -4.61 -7.13 -20.64
CA THR A 214 -3.89 -5.88 -20.33
C THR A 214 -3.58 -5.78 -18.84
N PHE A 215 -2.48 -5.10 -18.52
CA PHE A 215 -2.00 -4.90 -17.16
C PHE A 215 -1.68 -3.41 -16.93
N PRO A 216 -2.70 -2.55 -16.79
CA PRO A 216 -2.45 -1.13 -16.52
C PRO A 216 -1.77 -0.95 -15.17
N ASN A 217 -0.84 0.02 -15.08
CA ASN A 217 -0.33 0.46 -13.80
C ASN A 217 -1.35 1.36 -13.10
N SER A 218 -1.32 1.38 -11.79
CA SER A 218 -2.12 2.29 -10.98
C SER A 218 -1.35 2.81 -9.77
N MET A 219 -1.65 4.03 -9.35
CA MET A 219 -1.18 4.58 -8.08
C MET A 219 -2.38 4.78 -7.16
N VAL A 220 -2.35 4.14 -6.01
CA VAL A 220 -3.41 4.19 -5.00
C VAL A 220 -2.89 4.89 -3.74
N ASP A 221 -3.71 5.77 -3.14
CA ASP A 221 -3.34 6.45 -1.91
C ASP A 221 -4.59 6.73 -1.03
N ARG A 222 -4.65 6.07 0.10
CA ARG A 222 -5.57 6.34 1.22
C ARG A 222 -5.05 5.65 2.46
N ILE A 223 -4.85 6.37 3.55
CA ILE A 223 -4.49 5.76 4.83
C ILE A 223 -5.71 5.01 5.38
N THR A 224 -5.57 3.69 5.47
CA THR A 224 -6.61 2.78 5.97
C THR A 224 -5.98 1.87 7.02
N PRO A 225 -6.16 2.17 8.31
CA PRO A 225 -5.63 1.34 9.38
C PRO A 225 -6.27 -0.04 9.45
N ALA A 226 -5.60 -0.99 10.09
CA ALA A 226 -6.23 -2.26 10.44
C ALA A 226 -7.39 -2.00 11.43
N THR A 227 -8.51 -2.70 11.23
CA THR A 227 -9.66 -2.61 12.14
C THR A 227 -9.55 -3.74 13.16
N HIS A 228 -9.27 -3.41 14.40
CA HIS A 228 -9.18 -4.35 15.53
C HIS A 228 -10.55 -4.52 16.22
N PRO A 229 -10.73 -5.54 17.09
CA PRO A 229 -12.00 -5.76 17.78
C PRO A 229 -12.52 -4.55 18.57
N GLU A 230 -11.61 -3.78 19.19
CA GLU A 230 -11.92 -2.53 19.87
C GLU A 230 -12.42 -1.44 18.91
N ASP A 231 -11.89 -1.39 17.70
CA ASP A 231 -12.36 -0.46 16.66
C ASP A 231 -13.76 -0.83 16.18
N ILE A 232 -14.02 -2.13 15.97
CA ILE A 232 -15.36 -2.61 15.59
C ILE A 232 -16.38 -2.18 16.63
N LYS A 233 -16.06 -2.35 17.92
CA LYS A 233 -16.94 -1.94 19.00
C LYS A 233 -17.16 -0.43 19.00
N ARG A 234 -16.09 0.36 18.93
CA ARG A 234 -16.12 1.82 18.90
C ARG A 234 -16.95 2.35 17.72
N LEU A 235 -16.66 1.86 16.50
CA LEU A 235 -17.36 2.30 15.30
C LEU A 235 -18.86 1.99 15.36
N ASN A 236 -19.23 0.82 15.86
CA ASN A 236 -20.64 0.46 16.04
C ASN A 236 -21.34 1.34 17.09
N GLU A 237 -20.68 1.65 18.20
CA GLU A 237 -21.21 2.56 19.23
C GLU A 237 -21.40 3.99 18.68
N GLU A 238 -20.41 4.50 17.93
CA GLU A 238 -20.44 5.85 17.33
C GLU A 238 -21.49 5.97 16.21
N ASN A 239 -21.68 4.91 15.43
CA ASN A 239 -22.54 4.90 14.26
C ASN A 239 -23.95 4.34 14.53
N GLY A 240 -24.17 3.75 15.71
CA GLY A 240 -25.44 3.10 16.05
C GLY A 240 -25.73 1.86 15.17
N THR A 241 -24.70 1.06 14.87
CA THR A 241 -24.76 -0.12 14.00
C THR A 241 -24.39 -1.41 14.73
N GLU A 242 -24.64 -2.55 14.10
CA GLU A 242 -24.18 -3.89 14.51
C GLU A 242 -23.34 -4.55 13.42
N ASP A 243 -22.57 -3.73 12.69
CA ASP A 243 -21.72 -4.16 11.59
C ASP A 243 -20.57 -5.05 12.10
N LYS A 244 -20.41 -6.23 11.51
CA LYS A 244 -19.37 -7.21 11.90
C LYS A 244 -18.04 -6.95 11.22
N ALA A 245 -18.04 -6.12 10.18
CA ALA A 245 -16.88 -5.82 9.36
C ALA A 245 -16.75 -4.32 9.01
N PRO A 246 -16.97 -3.38 9.96
CA PRO A 246 -16.83 -1.96 9.67
C PRO A 246 -15.37 -1.64 9.33
N VAL A 247 -15.18 -0.60 8.52
CA VAL A 247 -13.85 -0.09 8.14
C VAL A 247 -13.79 1.40 8.44
N TYR A 248 -12.61 1.93 8.74
CA TYR A 248 -12.36 3.36 8.81
C TYR A 248 -11.11 3.75 8.03
N CYS A 249 -11.08 4.98 7.54
CA CYS A 249 -9.99 5.52 6.76
C CYS A 249 -9.93 7.04 6.89
N GLU A 250 -8.87 7.64 6.35
CA GLU A 250 -8.78 9.10 6.23
C GLU A 250 -9.75 9.66 5.18
N ASP A 251 -9.93 10.99 5.19
CA ASP A 251 -10.75 11.72 4.21
C ASP A 251 -10.07 11.91 2.85
N PHE A 252 -8.74 11.80 2.78
CA PHE A 252 -8.00 11.83 1.53
C PHE A 252 -8.17 10.52 0.76
N ILE A 253 -8.38 10.62 -0.54
CA ILE A 253 -8.35 9.49 -1.47
C ILE A 253 -7.73 9.96 -2.79
N GLN A 254 -6.80 9.17 -3.34
CA GLN A 254 -6.31 9.36 -4.69
C GLN A 254 -6.17 8.00 -5.37
N TRP A 255 -6.63 7.95 -6.60
CA TRP A 255 -6.45 6.80 -7.49
C TRP A 255 -6.12 7.30 -8.88
N VAL A 256 -4.93 6.95 -9.36
CA VAL A 256 -4.48 7.25 -10.73
C VAL A 256 -4.30 5.94 -11.45
N VAL A 257 -4.87 5.80 -12.64
CA VAL A 257 -4.91 4.54 -13.40
C VAL A 257 -4.55 4.81 -14.85
N GLU A 258 -3.69 3.97 -15.42
CA GLU A 258 -3.44 3.98 -16.87
C GLU A 258 -4.69 3.52 -17.63
N ASP A 259 -5.11 4.28 -18.63
CA ASP A 259 -6.31 3.97 -19.41
C ASP A 259 -6.03 2.91 -20.50
N ASN A 260 -5.67 1.72 -20.06
CA ASN A 260 -5.32 0.58 -20.92
C ASN A 260 -6.14 -0.66 -20.54
N PHE A 261 -7.42 -0.70 -20.95
CA PHE A 261 -8.37 -1.75 -20.62
C PHE A 261 -8.77 -2.57 -21.86
N ALA A 262 -8.70 -3.90 -21.76
CA ALA A 262 -8.93 -4.82 -22.86
C ALA A 262 -10.42 -4.94 -23.28
N ALA A 263 -11.34 -4.79 -22.32
CA ALA A 263 -12.79 -5.03 -22.51
C ALA A 263 -13.67 -3.90 -21.97
N GLY A 264 -13.15 -2.66 -21.99
CA GLY A 264 -13.82 -1.50 -21.39
C GLY A 264 -13.66 -1.46 -19.87
N ARG A 265 -14.10 -0.36 -19.27
CA ARG A 265 -13.97 -0.09 -17.82
C ARG A 265 -15.14 0.74 -17.26
N PRO A 266 -15.31 0.75 -15.94
CA PRO A 266 -16.18 1.70 -15.27
C PRO A 266 -15.74 3.15 -15.52
N ALA A 267 -16.67 4.09 -15.49
CA ALA A 267 -16.37 5.51 -15.59
C ALA A 267 -15.90 6.08 -14.23
N TRP A 268 -14.85 5.50 -13.65
CA TRP A 268 -14.34 5.90 -12.32
C TRP A 268 -13.88 7.35 -12.23
N GLU A 269 -13.57 7.99 -13.37
CA GLU A 269 -13.28 9.43 -13.42
C GLU A 269 -14.47 10.30 -12.97
N LYS A 270 -15.70 9.81 -13.07
CA LYS A 270 -16.89 10.51 -12.56
C LYS A 270 -16.93 10.58 -11.03
N VAL A 271 -16.20 9.72 -10.35
CA VAL A 271 -16.16 9.63 -8.88
C VAL A 271 -14.77 9.94 -8.32
N GLY A 272 -13.89 10.52 -9.14
CA GLY A 272 -12.63 11.11 -8.70
C GLY A 272 -11.36 10.33 -9.01
N ALA A 273 -11.43 9.17 -9.70
CA ALA A 273 -10.21 8.53 -10.22
C ALA A 273 -9.61 9.36 -11.35
N GLN A 274 -8.29 9.39 -11.43
CA GLN A 274 -7.55 10.11 -12.48
C GLN A 274 -7.10 9.11 -13.54
N MET A 275 -7.55 9.27 -14.76
CA MET A 275 -7.10 8.45 -15.89
C MET A 275 -5.88 9.12 -16.54
N THR A 276 -4.86 8.32 -16.84
CA THR A 276 -3.58 8.81 -17.42
C THR A 276 -3.02 7.81 -18.44
N ASP A 277 -2.07 8.26 -19.23
CA ASP A 277 -1.26 7.38 -20.10
C ASP A 277 -0.02 6.84 -19.36
N ASP A 278 0.38 7.47 -18.25
CA ASP A 278 1.57 7.09 -17.47
C ASP A 278 1.40 7.52 -16.00
N VAL A 279 1.48 6.58 -15.08
CA VAL A 279 1.38 6.84 -13.62
C VAL A 279 2.71 7.22 -12.99
N THR A 280 3.85 7.09 -13.68
CA THR A 280 5.21 7.19 -13.12
C THR A 280 5.45 8.48 -12.34
N ALA A 281 4.97 9.62 -12.85
CA ALA A 281 5.13 10.90 -12.17
C ALA A 281 4.38 10.96 -10.83
N PHE A 282 3.17 10.38 -10.78
CA PHE A 282 2.35 10.30 -9.57
C PHE A 282 2.95 9.34 -8.54
N GLU A 283 3.46 8.18 -8.99
CA GLU A 283 4.17 7.23 -8.13
C GLU A 283 5.40 7.88 -7.50
N ASN A 284 6.24 8.52 -8.30
CA ASN A 284 7.46 9.20 -7.82
C ASN A 284 7.13 10.30 -6.82
N MET A 285 6.10 11.11 -7.07
CA MET A 285 5.64 12.13 -6.14
C MET A 285 5.21 11.52 -4.80
N LYS A 286 4.36 10.49 -4.83
CA LYS A 286 3.87 9.80 -3.63
C LYS A 286 5.02 9.14 -2.86
N LEU A 287 5.87 8.36 -3.53
CA LEU A 287 6.96 7.63 -2.89
C LEU A 287 7.96 8.58 -2.23
N SER A 288 8.31 9.66 -2.94
CA SER A 288 9.30 10.61 -2.47
C SER A 288 8.79 11.58 -1.41
N LEU A 289 7.56 12.05 -1.50
CA LEU A 289 6.99 13.02 -0.55
C LEU A 289 6.24 12.33 0.59
N LEU A 290 5.30 11.42 0.31
CA LEU A 290 4.53 10.76 1.37
C LEU A 290 5.34 9.67 2.06
N ASN A 291 5.76 8.65 1.32
CA ASN A 291 6.37 7.45 1.90
C ASN A 291 7.75 7.75 2.54
N ALA A 292 8.58 8.56 1.88
CA ALA A 292 9.86 8.98 2.45
C ALA A 292 9.68 9.84 3.71
N SER A 293 8.67 10.73 3.75
CA SER A 293 8.38 11.54 4.95
C SER A 293 7.86 10.70 6.11
N HIS A 294 7.05 9.67 5.85
CA HIS A 294 6.69 8.68 6.86
C HIS A 294 7.92 7.97 7.43
N THR A 295 8.84 7.54 6.57
CA THR A 295 10.10 6.92 7.02
C THR A 295 10.95 7.92 7.80
N LEU A 296 11.02 9.19 7.36
CA LEU A 296 11.79 10.25 8.01
C LEU A 296 11.32 10.52 9.44
N LEU A 297 10.01 10.65 9.63
CA LEU A 297 9.44 10.99 10.94
C LEU A 297 9.43 9.81 11.91
N SER A 298 9.42 8.56 11.41
CA SER A 298 9.12 7.38 12.22
C SER A 298 10.15 7.12 13.33
N TYR A 299 11.42 6.98 12.97
CA TYR A 299 12.47 6.61 13.94
C TYR A 299 12.74 7.69 14.97
N PRO A 300 12.91 8.99 14.60
CA PRO A 300 13.07 10.04 15.59
C PRO A 300 11.88 10.15 16.54
N SER A 301 10.66 10.07 16.00
CA SER A 301 9.44 10.13 16.82
C SER A 301 9.34 8.95 17.79
N PHE A 302 9.64 7.73 17.32
CA PHE A 302 9.61 6.53 18.15
C PHE A 302 10.65 6.61 19.28
N LEU A 303 11.88 7.01 18.95
CA LEU A 303 12.98 7.15 19.92
C LEU A 303 12.68 8.19 20.99
N TYR A 304 12.00 9.28 20.64
CA TYR A 304 11.59 10.29 21.61
C TYR A 304 10.43 9.83 22.53
N GLY A 305 9.69 8.79 22.12
CA GLY A 305 8.59 8.24 22.91
C GLY A 305 7.19 8.43 22.29
N TYR A 306 7.08 9.03 21.11
CA TYR A 306 5.80 9.07 20.38
C TYR A 306 5.42 7.66 19.89
N ARG A 307 4.15 7.32 20.04
CA ARG A 307 3.59 6.03 19.57
C ARG A 307 2.51 6.24 18.50
N LYS A 308 2.03 7.48 18.34
CA LYS A 308 1.02 7.89 17.36
C LYS A 308 1.60 8.95 16.43
N VAL A 309 1.32 8.80 15.13
CA VAL A 309 1.82 9.72 14.08
C VAL A 309 1.26 11.12 14.27
N ASP A 310 -0.02 11.24 14.56
CA ASP A 310 -0.66 12.53 14.82
C ASP A 310 -0.06 13.23 16.03
N ALA A 311 0.23 12.50 17.10
CA ALA A 311 0.89 13.08 18.28
C ALA A 311 2.29 13.62 17.95
N ALA A 312 3.07 12.89 17.14
CA ALA A 312 4.38 13.36 16.65
C ALA A 312 4.25 14.62 15.78
N MET A 313 3.29 14.65 14.87
CA MET A 313 3.08 15.78 13.96
C MET A 313 2.50 17.03 14.62
N HIS A 314 1.94 16.91 15.84
CA HIS A 314 1.56 18.07 16.66
C HIS A 314 2.74 18.64 17.46
N ASP A 315 3.90 18.00 17.46
CA ASP A 315 5.15 18.61 17.91
C ASP A 315 5.72 19.47 16.79
N GLU A 316 5.87 20.79 17.04
CA GLU A 316 6.32 21.75 16.04
C GLU A 316 7.69 21.40 15.46
N ARG A 317 8.56 20.73 16.24
CA ARG A 317 9.90 20.30 15.80
C ARG A 317 9.80 19.21 14.73
N ILE A 318 8.98 18.17 14.98
CA ILE A 318 8.75 17.10 14.03
C ILE A 318 8.05 17.64 12.77
N ALA A 319 7.01 18.45 12.93
CA ALA A 319 6.29 19.05 11.80
C ALA A 319 7.21 19.90 10.93
N LYS A 320 8.06 20.75 11.55
CA LYS A 320 9.07 21.56 10.85
C LYS A 320 10.09 20.70 10.14
N PHE A 321 10.59 19.64 10.78
CA PHE A 321 11.54 18.70 10.20
C PHE A 321 10.99 18.03 8.94
N VAL A 322 9.78 17.49 9.02
CA VAL A 322 9.08 16.86 7.88
C VAL A 322 8.87 17.87 6.75
N ARG A 323 8.42 19.08 7.09
CA ARG A 323 8.18 20.11 6.09
C ARG A 323 9.48 20.55 5.40
N GLN A 324 10.55 20.79 6.14
CA GLN A 324 11.86 21.16 5.57
C GLN A 324 12.44 20.06 4.69
N PHE A 325 12.28 18.78 5.07
CA PHE A 325 12.68 17.67 4.23
C PHE A 325 11.94 17.67 2.89
N MET A 326 10.62 17.83 2.90
CA MET A 326 9.85 17.90 1.66
C MET A 326 10.26 19.09 0.79
N ASP A 327 10.47 20.27 1.39
CA ASP A 327 10.75 21.51 0.64
C ASP A 327 12.18 21.59 0.12
N ILE A 328 13.16 21.23 0.94
CA ILE A 328 14.57 21.49 0.67
C ILE A 328 15.25 20.26 0.07
N ASP A 329 14.95 19.07 0.61
CA ASP A 329 15.67 17.86 0.21
C ASP A 329 14.98 17.13 -0.94
N ILE A 330 13.65 17.06 -0.96
CA ILE A 330 12.92 16.21 -1.92
C ILE A 330 12.40 16.98 -3.13
N THR A 331 11.71 18.10 -2.95
CA THR A 331 11.04 18.82 -4.04
C THR A 331 11.97 19.14 -5.24
N PRO A 332 13.27 19.44 -5.07
CA PRO A 332 14.15 19.68 -6.21
C PRO A 332 14.34 18.49 -7.16
N TYR A 333 14.03 17.26 -6.69
CA TYR A 333 14.25 16.01 -7.43
C TYR A 333 12.97 15.33 -7.91
N VAL A 334 11.82 15.89 -7.55
CA VAL A 334 10.50 15.33 -7.87
C VAL A 334 9.74 16.31 -8.76
N PRO A 335 9.71 16.06 -10.07
CA PRO A 335 8.89 16.88 -10.97
C PRO A 335 7.40 16.72 -10.62
N ALA A 336 6.65 17.81 -10.64
CA ALA A 336 5.22 17.78 -10.44
C ALA A 336 4.54 16.99 -11.58
N PRO A 337 3.64 16.05 -11.26
CA PRO A 337 2.75 15.51 -12.27
C PRO A 337 1.92 16.62 -12.92
N LYS A 338 1.47 16.38 -14.15
CA LYS A 338 0.64 17.34 -14.88
C LYS A 338 -0.59 17.74 -14.03
N ASP A 339 -0.87 19.03 -14.01
CA ASP A 339 -2.02 19.61 -13.30
C ASP A 339 -2.00 19.39 -11.77
N THR A 340 -0.81 19.16 -11.18
CA THR A 340 -0.64 18.95 -9.74
C THR A 340 0.07 20.13 -9.09
N ASP A 341 -0.52 20.69 -8.03
CA ASP A 341 0.08 21.68 -7.15
C ASP A 341 0.87 20.97 -6.03
N LEU A 342 2.20 20.91 -6.16
CA LEU A 342 3.08 20.27 -5.15
C LEU A 342 3.02 20.97 -3.79
N GLU A 343 2.81 22.28 -3.77
CA GLU A 343 2.73 23.02 -2.50
C GLU A 343 1.47 22.63 -1.72
N LEU A 344 0.34 22.59 -2.40
CA LEU A 344 -0.93 22.09 -1.84
C LEU A 344 -0.81 20.61 -1.43
N TYR A 345 -0.13 19.79 -2.23
CA TYR A 345 0.09 18.38 -1.93
C TYR A 345 0.89 18.21 -0.62
N LYS A 346 2.01 18.92 -0.46
CA LYS A 346 2.84 18.88 0.76
C LYS A 346 2.09 19.38 2.00
N GLN A 347 1.30 20.44 1.85
CA GLN A 347 0.45 20.92 2.93
C GLN A 347 -0.57 19.85 3.35
N THR A 348 -1.25 19.25 2.36
CA THR A 348 -2.20 18.17 2.57
C THR A 348 -1.55 16.98 3.28
N LEU A 349 -0.30 16.62 2.93
CA LEU A 349 0.43 15.55 3.63
C LEU A 349 0.63 15.85 5.11
N CYS A 350 1.06 17.06 5.46
CA CYS A 350 1.22 17.45 6.86
C CYS A 350 -0.10 17.36 7.64
N GLU A 351 -1.21 17.80 7.02
CA GLU A 351 -2.54 17.72 7.62
C GLU A 351 -3.01 16.26 7.79
N ARG A 352 -2.75 15.39 6.79
CA ARG A 352 -3.06 13.95 6.83
C ARG A 352 -2.31 13.26 7.98
N PHE A 353 -1.00 13.52 8.10
CA PHE A 353 -0.18 12.94 9.18
C PHE A 353 -0.63 13.42 10.56
N GLY A 354 -1.13 14.64 10.67
CA GLY A 354 -1.69 15.20 11.90
C GLY A 354 -3.12 14.79 12.21
N ASN A 355 -3.77 13.95 11.39
CA ASN A 355 -5.18 13.58 11.57
C ASN A 355 -5.38 12.67 12.81
N ARG A 356 -5.93 13.25 13.89
CA ARG A 356 -6.20 12.56 15.15
C ARG A 356 -7.27 11.48 15.05
N SER A 357 -8.18 11.60 14.11
CA SER A 357 -9.27 10.63 13.93
C SER A 357 -8.79 9.31 13.29
N VAL A 358 -7.69 9.35 12.51
CA VAL A 358 -7.02 8.17 11.95
C VAL A 358 -6.04 7.57 12.95
N SER A 359 -5.24 8.42 13.59
CA SER A 359 -4.32 8.06 14.68
C SER A 359 -3.42 6.84 14.39
N ASP A 360 -2.71 6.88 13.27
CA ASP A 360 -1.83 5.79 12.83
C ASP A 360 -0.67 5.54 13.80
N GLN A 361 -0.15 4.30 13.82
CA GLN A 361 0.91 3.87 14.75
C GLN A 361 2.31 4.16 14.20
N VAL A 362 3.16 4.83 14.97
CA VAL A 362 4.57 5.06 14.59
C VAL A 362 5.32 3.72 14.42
N ALA A 363 5.02 2.72 15.26
CA ALA A 363 5.63 1.39 15.16
C ALA A 363 5.37 0.72 13.81
N ARG A 364 4.19 0.91 13.20
CA ARG A 364 3.88 0.44 11.85
C ARG A 364 4.79 1.07 10.80
N LEU A 365 5.14 2.33 10.98
CA LEU A 365 6.07 3.03 10.08
C LEU A 365 7.52 2.57 10.27
N CYS A 366 7.93 2.23 11.50
CA CYS A 366 9.25 1.70 11.80
C CYS A 366 9.46 0.26 11.34
N PHE A 367 8.37 -0.51 11.21
CA PHE A 367 8.44 -1.90 10.77
C PHE A 367 8.99 -2.00 9.34
N ASP A 368 9.82 -3.03 9.07
CA ASP A 368 10.38 -3.36 7.75
C ASP A 368 11.15 -2.22 7.05
N GLY A 369 11.89 -1.41 7.78
CA GLY A 369 12.71 -0.32 7.24
C GLY A 369 13.65 -0.76 6.12
N ALA A 370 14.24 -1.94 6.23
CA ALA A 370 15.14 -2.51 5.22
C ALA A 370 14.47 -2.67 3.84
N SER A 371 13.14 -2.79 3.77
CA SER A 371 12.40 -2.81 2.52
C SER A 371 12.02 -1.43 2.00
N LYS A 372 11.91 -0.46 2.91
CA LYS A 372 11.42 0.90 2.61
C LYS A 372 12.52 1.83 2.10
N PHE A 373 13.71 1.79 2.72
CA PHE A 373 14.82 2.67 2.34
C PHE A 373 15.19 2.57 0.85
N PRO A 374 15.35 1.37 0.24
CA PRO A 374 15.69 1.25 -1.17
C PRO A 374 14.68 1.89 -2.12
N VAL A 375 13.41 1.91 -1.72
CA VAL A 375 12.31 2.39 -2.57
C VAL A 375 11.98 3.86 -2.33
N TYR A 376 12.00 4.31 -1.07
CA TYR A 376 11.51 5.64 -0.72
C TYR A 376 12.62 6.68 -0.52
N VAL A 377 13.79 6.27 -0.03
CA VAL A 377 14.84 7.19 0.39
C VAL A 377 16.01 7.18 -0.59
N MET A 378 16.56 6.01 -0.91
CA MET A 378 17.78 5.86 -1.70
C MET A 378 17.70 6.53 -3.08
N PRO A 379 16.61 6.43 -3.88
CA PRO A 379 16.57 6.99 -5.23
C PRO A 379 16.77 8.52 -5.29
N ASN A 380 16.31 9.24 -4.25
CA ASN A 380 16.54 10.67 -4.16
C ASN A 380 17.87 11.01 -3.46
N LEU A 381 18.28 10.22 -2.47
CA LEU A 381 19.58 10.39 -1.81
C LEU A 381 20.74 10.31 -2.80
N GLU A 382 20.71 9.38 -3.74
CA GLU A 382 21.72 9.25 -4.82
C GLU A 382 21.86 10.53 -5.66
N LYS A 383 20.71 11.13 -6.00
CA LYS A 383 20.71 12.44 -6.72
C LYS A 383 21.27 13.56 -5.85
N MET A 384 20.88 13.60 -4.57
CA MET A 384 21.34 14.63 -3.62
C MET A 384 22.86 14.55 -3.38
N ILE A 385 23.42 13.35 -3.28
CA ILE A 385 24.87 13.14 -3.14
C ILE A 385 25.61 13.72 -4.34
N SER A 386 25.08 13.50 -5.54
CA SER A 386 25.67 13.99 -6.79
C SER A 386 25.65 15.52 -6.91
N ASP A 387 24.72 16.19 -6.22
CA ASP A 387 24.61 17.66 -6.23
C ASP A 387 25.51 18.35 -5.18
N ASP A 388 26.32 17.60 -4.46
CA ASP A 388 27.26 18.11 -3.42
C ASP A 388 26.57 18.99 -2.35
N LYS A 389 25.31 18.70 -2.02
CA LYS A 389 24.56 19.40 -0.96
C LYS A 389 24.86 18.81 0.40
N GLN A 390 24.75 19.63 1.44
CA GLN A 390 24.76 19.15 2.83
C GLN A 390 23.48 18.39 3.14
N LEU A 391 23.61 17.12 3.52
CA LEU A 391 22.50 16.18 3.65
C LEU A 391 22.12 15.92 5.11
N ILE A 392 22.08 16.97 5.93
CA ILE A 392 21.97 16.86 7.39
C ILE A 392 20.69 16.15 7.85
N ARG A 393 19.54 16.44 7.23
CA ARG A 393 18.25 15.81 7.62
C ARG A 393 18.19 14.34 7.25
N VAL A 394 18.71 13.97 6.09
CA VAL A 394 18.77 12.57 5.67
C VAL A 394 19.82 11.82 6.49
N ALA A 395 20.97 12.43 6.77
CA ALA A 395 21.99 11.88 7.65
C ALA A 395 21.44 11.61 9.07
N TYR A 396 20.64 12.53 9.59
CA TYR A 396 19.95 12.36 10.86
C TYR A 396 18.97 11.18 10.84
N LEU A 397 18.20 11.03 9.75
CA LEU A 397 17.33 9.85 9.57
C LEU A 397 18.12 8.53 9.69
N PHE A 398 19.26 8.43 8.98
CA PHE A 398 20.09 7.22 9.02
C PHE A 398 20.70 6.98 10.41
N ALA A 399 21.12 8.04 11.10
CA ALA A 399 21.62 7.96 12.47
C ALA A 399 20.55 7.49 13.46
N ALA A 400 19.31 7.99 13.33
CA ALA A 400 18.17 7.58 14.14
C ALA A 400 17.78 6.12 13.84
N TYR A 401 17.77 5.71 12.57
CA TYR A 401 17.50 4.31 12.18
C TYR A 401 18.57 3.37 12.74
N ARG A 402 19.85 3.75 12.67
CA ARG A 402 20.93 3.01 13.30
C ARG A 402 20.73 2.88 14.82
N HIS A 403 20.39 3.97 15.49
CA HIS A 403 20.15 3.96 16.93
C HIS A 403 19.00 3.00 17.29
N TYR A 404 17.88 3.08 16.58
CA TYR A 404 16.72 2.22 16.71
C TYR A 404 17.08 0.73 16.56
N LEU A 405 17.81 0.37 15.48
CA LEU A 405 18.19 -1.01 15.20
C LEU A 405 19.28 -1.57 16.15
N LYS A 406 20.16 -0.71 16.69
CA LYS A 406 21.30 -1.15 17.48
C LYS A 406 21.04 -1.24 18.98
N TYR A 407 20.34 -0.25 19.53
CA TYR A 407 20.27 -0.10 20.99
C TYR A 407 18.96 -0.59 21.59
N HIS A 408 17.90 -0.67 20.81
CA HIS A 408 16.58 -1.15 21.25
C HIS A 408 16.05 -0.41 22.49
N THR A 409 16.44 0.84 22.67
CA THR A 409 16.09 1.68 23.83
C THR A 409 15.77 3.09 23.34
N ASP A 410 14.67 3.65 23.81
CA ASP A 410 14.29 5.02 23.49
C ASP A 410 14.94 6.05 24.43
N ASP A 411 14.73 7.34 24.16
CA ASP A 411 15.32 8.45 24.93
C ASP A 411 14.83 8.49 26.41
N ASN A 412 13.73 7.78 26.73
CA ASN A 412 13.21 7.64 28.08
C ASN A 412 13.79 6.43 28.82
N GLY A 413 14.62 5.62 28.15
CA GLY A 413 15.20 4.40 28.67
C GLY A 413 14.28 3.18 28.59
N GLU A 414 13.14 3.29 27.88
CA GLU A 414 12.25 2.16 27.64
C GLU A 414 12.82 1.24 26.55
N GLN A 415 12.86 -0.06 26.84
CA GLN A 415 13.29 -1.06 25.87
C GLN A 415 12.13 -1.45 24.95
N PHE A 416 12.46 -1.73 23.69
CA PHE A 416 11.50 -2.17 22.69
C PHE A 416 12.07 -3.29 21.81
N GLU A 417 11.17 -4.07 21.22
CA GLU A 417 11.54 -5.07 20.23
C GLU A 417 11.59 -4.47 18.83
N VAL A 418 12.57 -4.89 18.05
CA VAL A 418 12.71 -4.51 16.64
C VAL A 418 12.28 -5.68 15.78
N ALA A 419 11.38 -5.44 14.83
CA ALA A 419 10.95 -6.42 13.84
C ALA A 419 11.26 -5.88 12.44
N ASP A 420 12.32 -6.40 11.83
CA ASP A 420 12.64 -6.16 10.42
C ASP A 420 13.06 -7.48 9.76
N PRO A 421 12.12 -8.18 9.13
CA PRO A 421 12.34 -9.52 8.58
C PRO A 421 13.24 -9.53 7.33
N TRP A 422 13.60 -8.36 6.81
CA TRP A 422 14.39 -8.22 5.59
C TRP A 422 15.89 -8.02 5.83
N LEU A 423 16.30 -7.84 7.09
CA LEU A 423 17.70 -7.75 7.48
C LEU A 423 18.35 -9.14 7.46
N THR A 424 19.43 -9.26 6.71
CA THR A 424 20.21 -10.50 6.60
C THR A 424 21.07 -10.74 7.84
N ALA A 425 21.61 -11.95 7.97
CA ALA A 425 22.57 -12.25 9.04
C ALA A 425 23.84 -11.36 8.97
N ASN A 426 24.28 -10.99 7.78
CA ASN A 426 25.37 -10.04 7.59
C ASN A 426 24.98 -8.63 8.05
N ASP A 427 23.74 -8.18 7.72
CA ASP A 427 23.27 -6.88 8.20
C ASP A 427 23.23 -6.81 9.73
N GLN A 428 22.82 -7.89 10.40
CA GLN A 428 22.83 -7.96 11.86
C GLN A 428 24.25 -7.81 12.45
N GLN A 429 25.28 -8.36 11.79
CA GLN A 429 26.67 -8.16 12.20
C GLN A 429 27.12 -6.71 12.03
N LEU A 430 26.76 -6.07 10.91
CA LEU A 430 27.07 -4.67 10.64
C LEU A 430 26.36 -3.70 11.62
N ILE A 431 25.10 -3.98 11.98
CA ILE A 431 24.36 -3.22 13.00
C ILE A 431 25.02 -3.34 14.37
N ALA A 432 25.50 -4.52 14.73
CA ALA A 432 26.19 -4.76 16.02
C ALA A 432 27.56 -4.08 16.09
N SER A 433 28.19 -3.73 14.96
CA SER A 433 29.51 -3.11 14.91
C SER A 433 29.55 -1.76 15.66
N ASN A 434 30.71 -1.50 16.30
CA ASN A 434 30.95 -0.21 16.95
C ASN A 434 31.37 0.90 15.98
N GLU A 435 31.82 0.53 14.78
CA GLU A 435 32.14 1.50 13.73
C GLU A 435 30.87 2.02 13.07
N PRO A 436 30.54 3.32 13.18
CA PRO A 436 29.29 3.84 12.62
C PRO A 436 29.18 3.66 11.11
N LEU A 437 30.28 3.71 10.38
CA LEU A 437 30.30 3.57 8.92
C LEU A 437 29.93 2.17 8.43
N ASP A 438 30.08 1.14 9.28
CA ASP A 438 29.65 -0.22 8.92
C ASP A 438 28.15 -0.30 8.69
N PHE A 439 27.37 0.52 9.39
CA PHE A 439 25.92 0.61 9.19
C PHE A 439 25.54 1.06 7.77
N LEU A 440 26.35 1.90 7.16
CA LEU A 440 26.11 2.38 5.79
C LEU A 440 26.35 1.30 4.72
N ALA A 441 26.93 0.15 5.11
CA ALA A 441 27.14 -1.00 4.22
C ALA A 441 25.98 -2.03 4.27
N LEU A 442 24.89 -1.75 4.98
CA LEU A 442 23.72 -2.63 5.03
C LEU A 442 23.16 -2.91 3.64
N SER A 443 22.59 -4.10 3.46
CA SER A 443 22.04 -4.54 2.18
C SER A 443 21.00 -3.57 1.58
N PRO A 444 20.16 -2.88 2.36
CA PRO A 444 19.23 -1.89 1.83
C PRO A 444 19.86 -0.66 1.16
N PHE A 445 21.14 -0.40 1.42
CA PHE A 445 21.83 0.82 0.94
C PHE A 445 22.81 0.56 -0.21
N ARG A 446 22.86 -0.69 -0.72
CA ARG A 446 23.90 -1.14 -1.68
C ARG A 446 23.82 -0.49 -3.07
N SER A 447 22.76 0.21 -3.40
CA SER A 447 22.64 0.91 -4.69
C SER A 447 23.71 2.01 -4.86
N THR A 448 24.22 2.53 -3.73
CA THR A 448 25.27 3.56 -3.71
C THR A 448 26.23 3.29 -2.55
N ASP A 449 27.55 3.46 -2.76
CA ASP A 449 28.50 3.40 -1.64
C ASP A 449 28.44 4.72 -0.83
N LEU A 450 27.56 4.74 0.15
CA LEU A 450 27.35 5.91 1.00
C LEU A 450 28.59 6.31 1.81
N ARG A 451 29.55 5.40 2.01
CA ARG A 451 30.78 5.66 2.78
C ARG A 451 31.77 6.54 2.02
N GLU A 452 31.67 6.58 0.69
CA GLU A 452 32.51 7.41 -0.16
C GLU A 452 31.96 8.85 -0.35
N ALA A 453 30.76 9.15 0.18
CA ALA A 453 30.08 10.43 0.03
C ALA A 453 30.33 11.34 1.25
N ASP A 454 31.39 12.17 1.21
CA ASP A 454 31.77 13.04 2.32
C ASP A 454 30.66 14.00 2.76
N ASN A 455 29.86 14.52 1.82
CA ASN A 455 28.72 15.40 2.08
C ASN A 455 27.57 14.73 2.83
N PHE A 456 27.60 13.39 2.93
CA PHE A 456 26.67 12.57 3.69
C PHE A 456 27.32 11.96 4.96
N THR A 457 28.53 11.38 4.83
CA THR A 457 29.19 10.67 5.94
C THR A 457 29.57 11.59 7.09
N GLN A 458 30.02 12.81 6.81
CA GLN A 458 30.40 13.77 7.86
C GLN A 458 29.18 14.17 8.72
N PRO A 459 28.06 14.65 8.15
CA PRO A 459 26.84 14.88 8.93
C PRO A 459 26.34 13.63 9.66
N TYR A 460 26.39 12.45 9.00
CA TYR A 460 25.94 11.20 9.61
C TYR A 460 26.70 10.85 10.89
N LEU A 461 28.04 10.93 10.87
CA LEU A 461 28.88 10.68 12.05
C LEU A 461 28.58 11.65 13.19
N GLN A 462 28.37 12.93 12.89
CA GLN A 462 27.96 13.95 13.86
C GLN A 462 26.61 13.60 14.50
N MET A 463 25.62 13.21 13.68
CA MET A 463 24.29 12.84 14.18
C MET A 463 24.31 11.55 15.01
N VAL A 464 25.11 10.57 14.63
CA VAL A 464 25.29 9.33 15.43
C VAL A 464 25.83 9.64 16.82
N GLU A 465 26.83 10.53 16.92
CA GLU A 465 27.40 10.91 18.21
C GLU A 465 26.43 11.76 19.04
N SER A 466 25.75 12.73 18.40
CA SER A 466 24.78 13.59 19.08
C SER A 466 23.59 12.78 19.63
N ILE A 467 22.95 11.90 18.83
CA ILE A 467 21.85 11.06 19.31
C ILE A 467 22.30 10.19 20.48
N LYS A 468 23.50 9.61 20.43
CA LYS A 468 24.03 8.77 21.51
C LYS A 468 24.20 9.53 22.82
N ASN A 469 24.64 10.79 22.76
CA ASN A 469 24.99 11.58 23.93
C ASN A 469 23.81 12.41 24.47
N GLU A 470 22.91 12.87 23.61
CA GLU A 470 21.91 13.86 23.93
C GLU A 470 20.46 13.40 23.64
N GLY A 471 20.30 12.28 22.93
CA GLY A 471 19.00 11.76 22.50
C GLY A 471 18.55 12.31 21.15
N ALA A 472 17.52 11.64 20.58
CA ALA A 472 17.05 11.94 19.23
C ALA A 472 16.45 13.34 19.10
N MET A 473 15.59 13.75 20.04
CA MET A 473 14.89 15.04 19.91
C MET A 473 15.81 16.25 20.08
N LYS A 474 16.76 16.18 21.00
CA LYS A 474 17.71 17.30 21.19
C LYS A 474 18.63 17.45 19.97
N THR A 475 19.08 16.33 19.41
CA THR A 475 19.81 16.34 18.13
C THR A 475 18.98 16.95 17.00
N LEU A 476 17.66 16.66 16.95
CA LEU A 476 16.76 17.27 15.98
C LEU A 476 16.68 18.79 16.14
N GLU A 477 16.58 19.29 17.38
CA GLU A 477 16.55 20.74 17.66
C GLU A 477 17.77 21.48 17.12
N GLU A 478 18.94 20.85 17.13
CA GLU A 478 20.20 21.44 16.65
C GLU A 478 20.27 21.59 15.12
N ILE A 479 19.47 20.82 14.38
CA ILE A 479 19.48 20.82 12.91
C ILE A 479 18.29 21.58 12.28
N LEU A 480 17.34 22.05 13.10
CA LEU A 480 16.16 22.82 12.69
C LEU A 480 16.45 24.34 12.63
#